data_de5e93cd66b8b2d2e98fea835bf2f54b
#
_entry.id   de5e93cd66b8b2d2e98fea835bf2f54b
#
_cell.length_a   1.000
_cell.length_b   1.000
_cell.length_c   1.000
_cell.angle_alpha   90.00
_cell.angle_beta   90.00
_cell.angle_gamma   90.00
#
_symmetry.space_group_name_H-M   'P 1'
#
loop_
_entity.id
_entity.type
_entity.pdbx_description
1 polymer ?
#
loop_
_entity_poly.entity_id
_entity_poly.type
_entity_poly.pdbx_seq_one_letter_code
_entity_poly.pdbx_strand_id
1 'polypeptide(L)'
;MKSFKIRSAALAALLPLAAIATPAVAHDHAAPKAATLYAPITQAEVEAAQQAWGNALVAISTEYDTKGFAAAKTLAGQVLDGAYGYGMGPVLFKPTLTVAPQTFRTSRDGALAYFVGGDKAFPNDSGFALKGWRKFQIDNAGIVITGNSAISMGNVTLWDAKGNMTKVDKTWAWTRGADGNLKIVLHHSSLPYSAK
;
A
#
# COMPACT_ATOMS: atom_id res chain seq x y z
N MET A 1 64.61 -32.15 -67.51
CA MET A 1 65.87 -31.69 -66.88
C MET A 1 65.68 -30.27 -66.35
N LYS A 2 65.98 -30.09 -65.07
CA LYS A 2 66.16 -28.83 -64.30
C LYS A 2 65.03 -27.78 -64.36
N SER A 3 64.19 -27.91 -63.36
CA SER A 3 63.21 -26.98 -62.86
C SER A 3 63.84 -25.76 -62.26
N PHE A 4 63.29 -24.56 -62.58
CA PHE A 4 63.65 -23.28 -61.93
C PHE A 4 62.42 -22.70 -61.23
N LYS A 5 62.47 -22.67 -59.91
CA LYS A 5 61.42 -22.16 -59.10
C LYS A 5 61.57 -20.63 -58.91
N ILE A 6 60.61 -19.88 -59.36
CA ILE A 6 60.50 -18.44 -59.03
C ILE A 6 59.66 -18.30 -57.78
N ARG A 7 60.22 -17.73 -56.73
CA ARG A 7 59.53 -17.36 -55.51
C ARG A 7 58.91 -15.92 -55.65
N SER A 8 57.62 -15.82 -55.68
CA SER A 8 56.96 -14.54 -55.55
C SER A 8 56.76 -14.25 -54.07
N ALA A 9 57.32 -13.15 -53.60
CA ALA A 9 57.09 -12.58 -52.28
C ALA A 9 55.83 -11.75 -52.32
N ALA A 10 54.81 -12.19 -51.56
CA ALA A 10 53.59 -11.37 -51.32
C ALA A 10 53.82 -10.44 -50.13
N LEU A 11 53.79 -9.15 -50.39
CA LEU A 11 53.90 -8.13 -49.39
C LEU A 11 52.49 -7.96 -48.75
N ALA A 12 52.30 -8.42 -47.52
CA ALA A 12 51.06 -8.23 -46.77
C ALA A 12 51.06 -6.83 -46.16
N ALA A 13 50.19 -5.97 -46.64
CA ALA A 13 49.91 -4.67 -46.04
C ALA A 13 49.01 -4.85 -44.83
N LEU A 14 49.53 -4.60 -43.64
CA LEU A 14 48.72 -4.47 -42.39
C LEU A 14 48.02 -3.09 -42.38
N LEU A 15 46.70 -3.12 -42.53
CA LEU A 15 45.86 -1.95 -42.23
C LEU A 15 45.58 -1.93 -40.72
N PRO A 16 45.73 -0.80 -40.03
CA PRO A 16 45.32 -0.71 -38.61
C PRO A 16 43.81 -0.72 -38.51
N LEU A 17 43.28 -1.66 -37.78
CA LEU A 17 41.87 -1.71 -37.39
C LEU A 17 41.61 -0.61 -36.33
N ALA A 18 41.03 0.50 -36.75
CA ALA A 18 40.60 1.54 -35.82
C ALA A 18 39.41 1.01 -35.01
N ALA A 19 39.65 0.71 -33.74
CA ALA A 19 38.59 0.38 -32.80
C ALA A 19 37.72 1.62 -32.58
N ILE A 20 36.49 1.59 -33.10
CA ILE A 20 35.46 2.59 -32.80
C ILE A 20 34.97 2.25 -31.40
N ALA A 21 35.46 3.00 -30.40
CA ALA A 21 34.89 2.97 -29.04
C ALA A 21 33.52 3.61 -29.09
N THR A 22 32.46 2.82 -29.04
CA THR A 22 31.11 3.33 -28.76
C THR A 22 31.09 3.87 -27.33
N PRO A 23 30.62 5.11 -27.08
CA PRO A 23 30.45 5.57 -25.72
C PRO A 23 29.39 4.70 -25.05
N ALA A 24 29.77 3.98 -23.99
CA ALA A 24 28.83 3.34 -23.10
C ALA A 24 28.00 4.44 -22.45
N VAL A 25 26.73 4.55 -22.84
CA VAL A 25 25.76 5.36 -22.12
C VAL A 25 25.60 4.69 -20.77
N ALA A 26 26.28 5.20 -19.76
CA ALA A 26 26.03 4.82 -18.38
C ALA A 26 24.59 5.25 -18.07
N HIS A 27 23.66 4.29 -18.08
CA HIS A 27 22.36 4.47 -17.46
C HIS A 27 22.66 4.54 -15.97
N ASP A 28 22.64 5.76 -15.46
CA ASP A 28 22.69 6.05 -14.04
C ASP A 28 21.37 5.53 -13.43
N HIS A 29 21.29 4.22 -13.24
CA HIS A 29 20.31 3.61 -12.37
C HIS A 29 20.76 3.96 -10.96
N ALA A 30 20.38 5.17 -10.51
CA ALA A 30 20.41 5.51 -9.10
C ALA A 30 19.73 4.34 -8.38
N ALA A 31 20.51 3.53 -7.67
CA ALA A 31 19.98 2.46 -6.85
C ALA A 31 18.88 3.06 -5.98
N PRO A 32 17.68 2.46 -5.88
CA PRO A 32 16.62 2.99 -5.03
C PRO A 32 17.24 3.18 -3.66
N LYS A 33 17.18 4.42 -3.16
CA LYS A 33 17.73 4.79 -1.86
C LYS A 33 17.12 3.81 -0.87
N ALA A 34 17.93 2.89 -0.36
CA ALA A 34 17.46 1.84 0.54
C ALA A 34 16.76 2.53 1.70
N ALA A 35 15.43 2.45 1.75
CA ALA A 35 14.65 3.02 2.83
C ALA A 35 15.09 2.28 4.08
N THR A 36 15.68 2.99 5.03
CA THR A 36 16.16 2.39 6.27
C THR A 36 14.92 1.97 7.06
N LEU A 37 14.69 0.67 7.22
CA LEU A 37 13.58 0.08 8.00
C LEU A 37 13.45 0.69 9.40
N TYR A 38 14.55 1.28 9.89
CA TYR A 38 14.65 1.89 11.22
C TYR A 38 14.63 3.42 11.19
N ALA A 39 14.39 4.05 10.01
CA ALA A 39 14.26 5.49 9.96
C ALA A 39 13.10 5.94 10.88
N PRO A 40 13.29 6.95 11.75
CA PRO A 40 12.22 7.46 12.57
C PRO A 40 11.00 7.86 11.72
N ILE A 41 9.82 7.59 12.25
CA ILE A 41 8.56 8.07 11.68
C ILE A 41 8.37 9.54 12.11
N THR A 42 7.81 10.36 11.23
CA THR A 42 7.43 11.74 11.55
C THR A 42 5.91 11.86 11.70
N GLN A 43 5.46 12.88 12.41
CA GLN A 43 4.02 13.17 12.53
C GLN A 43 3.39 13.40 11.16
N ALA A 44 4.05 14.13 10.28
CA ALA A 44 3.56 14.39 8.92
C ALA A 44 3.36 13.11 8.10
N GLU A 45 4.24 12.10 8.25
CA GLU A 45 4.06 10.80 7.60
C GLU A 45 2.83 10.06 8.14
N VAL A 46 2.58 10.12 9.45
CA VAL A 46 1.38 9.52 10.06
C VAL A 46 0.11 10.19 9.52
N GLU A 47 0.07 11.51 9.53
CA GLU A 47 -1.06 12.29 9.02
C GLU A 47 -1.28 12.03 7.52
N ALA A 48 -0.22 11.95 6.72
CA ALA A 48 -0.32 11.59 5.31
C ALA A 48 -0.86 10.16 5.11
N ALA A 49 -0.44 9.19 5.92
CA ALA A 49 -0.95 7.82 5.87
C ALA A 49 -2.43 7.74 6.25
N GLN A 50 -2.87 8.53 7.22
CA GLN A 50 -4.28 8.67 7.60
C GLN A 50 -5.11 9.26 6.46
N GLN A 51 -4.64 10.34 5.82
CA GLN A 51 -5.31 10.95 4.67
C GLN A 51 -5.39 9.98 3.49
N ALA A 52 -4.31 9.25 3.20
CA ALA A 52 -4.30 8.23 2.16
C ALA A 52 -5.33 7.13 2.42
N TRP A 53 -5.47 6.67 3.69
CA TRP A 53 -6.49 5.70 4.08
C TRP A 53 -7.91 6.23 3.84
N GLY A 54 -8.19 7.45 4.24
CA GLY A 54 -9.51 8.07 4.03
C GLY A 54 -9.85 8.25 2.55
N ASN A 55 -8.89 8.72 1.75
CA ASN A 55 -9.03 8.84 0.29
C ASN A 55 -9.28 7.47 -0.36
N ALA A 56 -8.57 6.42 0.07
CA ALA A 56 -8.76 5.07 -0.43
C ALA A 56 -10.17 4.53 -0.12
N LEU A 57 -10.69 4.78 1.08
CA LEU A 57 -12.05 4.39 1.46
C LEU A 57 -13.11 5.03 0.54
N VAL A 58 -12.98 6.34 0.28
CA VAL A 58 -13.87 7.08 -0.65
C VAL A 58 -13.70 6.57 -2.08
N ALA A 59 -12.47 6.30 -2.52
CA ALA A 59 -12.21 5.76 -3.85
C ALA A 59 -12.86 4.38 -4.07
N ILE A 60 -12.73 3.45 -3.11
CA ILE A 60 -13.37 2.13 -3.17
C ILE A 60 -14.89 2.27 -3.26
N SER A 61 -15.47 3.17 -2.46
CA SER A 61 -16.91 3.44 -2.47
C SER A 61 -17.38 3.99 -3.83
N THR A 62 -16.62 4.91 -4.41
CA THR A 62 -16.91 5.50 -5.72
C THR A 62 -16.73 4.48 -6.85
N GLU A 63 -15.69 3.64 -6.78
CA GLU A 63 -15.44 2.56 -7.74
C GLU A 63 -16.59 1.55 -7.74
N TYR A 64 -17.15 1.24 -6.55
CA TYR A 64 -18.31 0.37 -6.42
C TYR A 64 -19.52 0.94 -7.17
N ASP A 65 -19.82 2.22 -6.94
CA ASP A 65 -21.01 2.86 -7.53
C ASP A 65 -20.89 3.05 -9.04
N THR A 66 -19.68 3.22 -9.57
CA THR A 66 -19.44 3.49 -10.99
C THR A 66 -19.12 2.26 -11.80
N LYS A 67 -18.43 1.26 -11.24
CA LYS A 67 -17.93 0.07 -11.96
C LYS A 67 -18.33 -1.26 -11.31
N GLY A 68 -19.00 -1.21 -10.17
CA GLY A 68 -19.56 -2.38 -9.49
C GLY A 68 -18.56 -3.14 -8.61
N PHE A 69 -19.05 -4.27 -8.09
CA PHE A 69 -18.39 -5.03 -7.02
C PHE A 69 -16.99 -5.54 -7.38
N ALA A 70 -16.80 -6.07 -8.59
CA ALA A 70 -15.51 -6.67 -8.98
C ALA A 70 -14.39 -5.62 -8.99
N ALA A 71 -14.66 -4.42 -9.53
CA ALA A 71 -13.71 -3.32 -9.56
C ALA A 71 -13.39 -2.81 -8.15
N ALA A 72 -14.41 -2.61 -7.32
CA ALA A 72 -14.22 -2.20 -5.93
C ALA A 72 -13.41 -3.22 -5.11
N LYS A 73 -13.67 -4.52 -5.30
CA LYS A 73 -12.92 -5.60 -4.64
C LYS A 73 -11.45 -5.61 -5.05
N THR A 74 -11.17 -5.41 -6.34
CA THR A 74 -9.79 -5.30 -6.85
C THR A 74 -9.07 -4.11 -6.22
N LEU A 75 -9.69 -2.92 -6.22
CA LEU A 75 -9.12 -1.72 -5.61
C LEU A 75 -8.90 -1.89 -4.10
N ALA A 76 -9.87 -2.47 -3.38
CA ALA A 76 -9.73 -2.74 -1.94
C ALA A 76 -8.57 -3.70 -1.65
N GLY A 77 -8.37 -4.72 -2.49
CA GLY A 77 -7.21 -5.61 -2.40
C GLY A 77 -5.88 -4.88 -2.54
N GLN A 78 -5.77 -3.99 -3.54
CA GLN A 78 -4.57 -3.16 -3.75
C GLN A 78 -4.30 -2.22 -2.57
N VAL A 79 -5.35 -1.61 -2.02
CA VAL A 79 -5.24 -0.74 -0.82
C VAL A 79 -4.74 -1.54 0.39
N LEU A 80 -5.27 -2.75 0.61
CA LEU A 80 -4.80 -3.62 1.70
C LEU A 80 -3.32 -3.98 1.54
N ASP A 81 -2.90 -4.35 0.33
CA ASP A 81 -1.51 -4.71 0.04
C ASP A 81 -0.55 -3.51 0.19
N GLY A 82 -1.01 -2.32 -0.16
CA GLY A 82 -0.22 -1.09 -0.06
C GLY A 82 -0.14 -0.52 1.36
N ALA A 83 -1.26 -0.44 2.07
CA ALA A 83 -1.39 0.31 3.31
C ALA A 83 -1.27 -0.55 4.58
N TYR A 84 -1.55 -1.86 4.52
CA TYR A 84 -1.55 -2.72 5.69
C TYR A 84 -0.36 -3.67 5.72
N GLY A 85 0.04 -4.04 6.93
CA GLY A 85 1.20 -4.90 7.17
C GLY A 85 0.95 -6.40 7.04
N TYR A 86 -0.10 -6.85 6.33
CA TYR A 86 -0.41 -8.29 6.20
C TYR A 86 0.70 -9.11 5.54
N GLY A 87 1.56 -8.50 4.72
CA GLY A 87 2.75 -9.16 4.19
C GLY A 87 3.89 -9.30 5.19
N MET A 88 3.79 -8.64 6.35
CA MET A 88 4.78 -8.68 7.43
C MET A 88 4.35 -9.58 8.59
N GLY A 89 3.08 -9.96 8.64
CA GLY A 89 2.47 -10.75 9.70
C GLY A 89 1.00 -10.40 9.93
N PRO A 90 0.39 -10.87 11.02
CA PRO A 90 -0.99 -10.55 11.34
C PRO A 90 -1.12 -9.05 11.67
N VAL A 91 -2.19 -8.42 11.18
CA VAL A 91 -2.59 -7.07 11.57
C VAL A 91 -3.65 -7.17 12.67
N LEU A 92 -3.48 -6.41 13.74
CA LEU A 92 -4.45 -6.37 14.83
C LEU A 92 -5.63 -5.48 14.43
N PHE A 93 -6.52 -6.03 13.62
CA PHE A 93 -7.67 -5.30 13.11
C PHE A 93 -8.97 -5.71 13.82
N LYS A 94 -9.56 -4.77 14.56
CA LYS A 94 -10.92 -4.81 15.08
C LYS A 94 -11.76 -3.78 14.33
N PRO A 95 -12.55 -4.21 13.34
CA PRO A 95 -13.44 -3.32 12.58
C PRO A 95 -14.61 -2.75 13.40
N THR A 96 -15.25 -1.70 12.90
CA THR A 96 -16.37 -1.02 13.58
C THR A 96 -17.59 -1.92 13.72
N LEU A 97 -18.00 -2.59 12.62
CA LEU A 97 -19.30 -3.25 12.49
C LEU A 97 -19.20 -4.77 12.49
N THR A 98 -18.25 -5.34 13.19
CA THR A 98 -18.11 -6.79 13.34
C THR A 98 -18.79 -7.31 14.59
N VAL A 99 -19.28 -8.54 14.53
CA VAL A 99 -19.98 -9.23 15.63
C VAL A 99 -19.29 -10.56 15.95
N ALA A 100 -19.53 -11.05 17.18
CA ALA A 100 -19.07 -12.37 17.59
C ALA A 100 -19.68 -13.47 16.67
N PRO A 101 -18.95 -14.59 16.44
CA PRO A 101 -17.64 -14.91 16.98
C PRO A 101 -16.46 -14.28 16.20
N GLN A 102 -16.69 -13.69 15.03
CA GLN A 102 -15.67 -13.16 14.12
C GLN A 102 -15.47 -11.65 14.30
N THR A 103 -15.08 -11.23 15.48
CA THR A 103 -14.91 -9.82 15.82
C THR A 103 -13.65 -9.21 15.21
N PHE A 104 -12.58 -10.01 15.05
CA PHE A 104 -11.27 -9.54 14.59
C PHE A 104 -10.97 -10.01 13.17
N ARG A 105 -10.16 -9.26 12.43
CA ARG A 105 -9.73 -9.51 11.05
C ARG A 105 -8.20 -9.52 10.98
N THR A 106 -7.57 -10.53 11.58
CA THR A 106 -6.10 -10.64 11.65
C THR A 106 -5.45 -11.12 10.35
N SER A 107 -6.25 -11.57 9.37
CA SER A 107 -5.81 -11.96 8.04
C SER A 107 -6.22 -10.96 6.97
N ARG A 108 -5.46 -10.91 5.88
CA ARG A 108 -5.75 -10.07 4.70
C ARG A 108 -7.15 -10.35 4.12
N ASP A 109 -7.49 -11.63 3.98
CA ASP A 109 -8.79 -12.03 3.40
C ASP A 109 -9.95 -11.63 4.32
N GLY A 110 -9.78 -11.78 5.62
CA GLY A 110 -10.76 -11.30 6.60
C GLY A 110 -10.94 -9.78 6.56
N ALA A 111 -9.86 -9.02 6.33
CA ALA A 111 -9.96 -7.58 6.15
C ALA A 111 -10.65 -7.22 4.83
N LEU A 112 -10.34 -7.92 3.74
CA LEU A 112 -10.98 -7.72 2.45
C LEU A 112 -12.49 -8.01 2.54
N ALA A 113 -12.87 -9.12 3.20
CA ALA A 113 -14.25 -9.45 3.46
C ALA A 113 -14.99 -8.34 4.21
N TYR A 114 -14.38 -7.76 5.24
CA TYR A 114 -14.96 -6.63 5.96
C TYR A 114 -15.18 -5.40 5.07
N PHE A 115 -14.19 -5.04 4.26
CA PHE A 115 -14.29 -3.84 3.41
C PHE A 115 -15.27 -3.98 2.27
N VAL A 116 -15.39 -5.16 1.65
CA VAL A 116 -16.22 -5.31 0.44
C VAL A 116 -17.33 -6.35 0.55
N GLY A 117 -17.38 -7.16 1.60
CA GLY A 117 -18.37 -8.24 1.75
C GLY A 117 -18.17 -9.39 0.77
N GLY A 118 -19.21 -10.25 0.69
CA GLY A 118 -19.30 -11.30 -0.34
C GLY A 118 -18.43 -12.53 -0.11
N ASP A 119 -17.77 -12.66 1.03
CA ASP A 119 -16.99 -13.84 1.40
C ASP A 119 -17.83 -14.78 2.31
N LYS A 120 -17.98 -16.04 1.90
CA LYS A 120 -18.74 -17.04 2.66
C LYS A 120 -18.13 -17.37 4.02
N ALA A 121 -16.83 -17.19 4.18
CA ALA A 121 -16.16 -17.37 5.48
C ALA A 121 -16.51 -16.25 6.48
N PHE A 122 -17.02 -15.10 6.00
CA PHE A 122 -17.41 -13.94 6.79
C PHE A 122 -18.83 -13.47 6.42
N PRO A 123 -19.86 -14.29 6.66
CA PRO A 123 -21.21 -14.07 6.12
C PRO A 123 -21.91 -12.82 6.66
N ASN A 124 -21.44 -12.27 7.80
CA ASN A 124 -21.99 -11.06 8.41
C ASN A 124 -21.36 -9.76 7.87
N ASP A 125 -20.34 -9.85 7.03
CA ASP A 125 -19.69 -8.67 6.45
C ASP A 125 -20.46 -8.19 5.20
N SER A 126 -20.96 -6.97 5.26
CA SER A 126 -21.77 -6.34 4.19
C SER A 126 -20.99 -5.35 3.33
N GLY A 127 -19.67 -5.21 3.55
CA GLY A 127 -18.84 -4.28 2.81
C GLY A 127 -18.88 -2.85 3.37
N PHE A 128 -18.08 -2.58 4.41
CA PHE A 128 -17.99 -1.26 5.01
C PHE A 128 -17.60 -0.16 4.00
N ALA A 129 -16.68 -0.47 3.08
CA ALA A 129 -16.25 0.47 2.06
C ALA A 129 -17.29 0.71 0.95
N LEU A 130 -18.34 -0.11 0.86
CA LEU A 130 -19.38 -0.01 -0.16
C LEU A 130 -20.61 0.81 0.29
N LYS A 131 -20.50 1.51 1.43
CA LYS A 131 -21.64 2.25 2.01
C LYS A 131 -21.83 3.66 1.44
N GLY A 132 -21.30 3.94 0.26
CA GLY A 132 -21.50 5.23 -0.43
C GLY A 132 -20.70 6.40 0.15
N TRP A 133 -19.57 6.14 0.80
CA TRP A 133 -18.72 7.20 1.37
C TRP A 133 -18.25 8.20 0.32
N ARG A 134 -18.33 9.51 0.63
CA ARG A 134 -17.93 10.61 -0.26
C ARG A 134 -16.96 11.58 0.38
N LYS A 135 -16.98 11.67 1.69
CA LYS A 135 -16.15 12.62 2.45
C LYS A 135 -15.73 11.98 3.75
N PHE A 136 -14.57 12.39 4.24
CA PHE A 136 -14.09 12.03 5.57
C PHE A 136 -13.41 13.23 6.24
N GLN A 137 -13.30 13.15 7.54
CA GLN A 137 -12.49 14.03 8.38
C GLN A 137 -11.82 13.19 9.45
N ILE A 138 -10.56 13.48 9.76
CA ILE A 138 -9.80 12.81 10.80
C ILE A 138 -9.37 13.84 11.82
N ASP A 139 -9.75 13.60 13.07
CA ASP A 139 -9.45 14.46 14.21
C ASP A 139 -8.61 13.64 15.21
N ASN A 140 -7.29 13.86 15.25
CA ASN A 140 -6.39 13.17 16.17
C ASN A 140 -6.55 13.76 17.59
N ALA A 141 -6.81 12.90 18.57
CA ALA A 141 -6.65 13.23 19.99
C ALA A 141 -5.15 13.24 20.38
N GLY A 142 -4.35 12.40 19.72
CA GLY A 142 -2.91 12.38 19.90
C GLY A 142 -2.21 11.39 18.97
N ILE A 143 -0.91 11.64 18.75
CA ILE A 143 0.02 10.79 18.02
C ILE A 143 1.25 10.59 18.88
N VAL A 144 1.64 9.35 19.12
CA VAL A 144 2.86 8.96 19.86
C VAL A 144 3.79 8.27 18.88
N ILE A 145 5.02 8.74 18.78
CA ILE A 145 6.06 8.21 17.88
C ILE A 145 7.21 7.65 18.71
N THR A 146 7.62 6.43 18.39
CA THR A 146 8.77 5.76 19.05
C THR A 146 9.61 5.10 17.97
N GLY A 147 10.68 5.80 17.54
CA GLY A 147 11.55 5.33 16.48
C GLY A 147 10.79 5.08 15.16
N ASN A 148 10.80 3.83 14.70
CA ASN A 148 10.13 3.39 13.47
C ASN A 148 8.69 2.90 13.69
N SER A 149 8.07 3.24 14.83
CA SER A 149 6.69 2.91 15.16
C SER A 149 5.93 4.16 15.57
N ALA A 150 4.64 4.22 15.23
CA ALA A 150 3.76 5.30 15.65
C ALA A 150 2.38 4.74 16.02
N ILE A 151 1.73 5.39 16.98
CA ILE A 151 0.36 5.08 17.39
C ILE A 151 -0.42 6.39 17.40
N SER A 152 -1.64 6.38 16.88
CA SER A 152 -2.57 7.50 17.01
C SER A 152 -3.92 7.06 17.54
N MET A 153 -4.60 8.00 18.17
CA MET A 153 -5.98 7.85 18.62
C MET A 153 -6.76 9.12 18.30
N GLY A 154 -8.02 8.96 17.94
CA GLY A 154 -8.91 10.09 17.63
C GLY A 154 -10.22 9.64 17.02
N ASN A 155 -10.85 10.52 16.24
CA ASN A 155 -12.09 10.23 15.56
C ASN A 155 -11.90 10.25 14.04
N VAL A 156 -12.69 9.43 13.36
CA VAL A 156 -12.96 9.58 11.92
C VAL A 156 -14.44 9.80 11.72
N THR A 157 -14.76 10.89 11.05
CA THR A 157 -16.14 11.22 10.64
C THR A 157 -16.24 10.94 9.14
N LEU A 158 -17.25 10.18 8.75
CA LEU A 158 -17.53 9.78 7.37
C LEU A 158 -18.90 10.34 6.95
N TRP A 159 -19.01 10.78 5.70
CA TRP A 159 -20.30 11.18 5.10
C TRP A 159 -20.55 10.34 3.85
N ASP A 160 -21.76 9.80 3.77
CA ASP A 160 -22.23 9.08 2.59
C ASP A 160 -22.74 10.03 1.48
N ALA A 161 -23.12 9.46 0.33
CA ALA A 161 -23.65 10.21 -0.81
C ALA A 161 -24.98 10.94 -0.53
N LYS A 162 -25.69 10.59 0.56
CA LYS A 162 -26.94 11.24 1.00
C LYS A 162 -26.69 12.30 2.07
N GLY A 163 -25.43 12.50 2.48
CA GLY A 163 -25.04 13.41 3.54
C GLY A 163 -25.21 12.85 4.95
N ASN A 164 -25.57 11.57 5.12
CA ASN A 164 -25.63 10.96 6.43
C ASN A 164 -24.22 10.84 7.01
N MET A 165 -24.08 11.15 8.28
CA MET A 165 -22.81 11.15 8.99
C MET A 165 -22.66 9.90 9.87
N THR A 166 -21.47 9.32 9.86
CA THR A 166 -21.06 8.29 10.80
C THR A 166 -19.72 8.69 11.43
N LYS A 167 -19.71 8.83 12.75
CA LYS A 167 -18.49 9.09 13.53
C LYS A 167 -18.04 7.80 14.22
N VAL A 168 -16.75 7.53 14.18
CA VAL A 168 -16.16 6.38 14.83
C VAL A 168 -14.94 6.79 15.66
N ASP A 169 -14.73 6.10 16.79
CA ASP A 169 -13.46 6.14 17.50
C ASP A 169 -12.46 5.27 16.76
N LYS A 170 -11.23 5.74 16.67
CA LYS A 170 -10.20 5.13 15.87
C LYS A 170 -8.86 5.11 16.59
N THR A 171 -8.22 3.94 16.57
CA THR A 171 -6.84 3.77 16.97
C THR A 171 -6.08 3.09 15.85
N TRP A 172 -4.95 3.66 15.45
CA TRP A 172 -4.02 3.05 14.50
C TRP A 172 -2.64 2.90 15.12
N ALA A 173 -1.93 1.87 14.69
CA ALA A 173 -0.49 1.83 14.81
C ALA A 173 0.14 1.51 13.46
N TRP A 174 1.30 2.13 13.22
CA TRP A 174 2.09 1.94 12.02
C TRP A 174 3.50 1.49 12.36
N THR A 175 4.10 0.81 11.41
CA THR A 175 5.55 0.58 11.35
C THR A 175 6.02 0.81 9.92
N ARG A 176 7.33 1.03 9.75
CA ARG A 176 7.92 1.22 8.43
C ARG A 176 8.12 -0.14 7.75
N GLY A 177 7.57 -0.32 6.56
CA GLY A 177 7.76 -1.51 5.73
C GLY A 177 9.11 -1.51 5.00
N ALA A 178 9.46 -2.63 4.38
CA ALA A 178 10.69 -2.78 3.60
C ALA A 178 10.76 -1.81 2.40
N ASP A 179 9.61 -1.38 1.89
CA ASP A 179 9.46 -0.39 0.83
C ASP A 179 9.60 1.07 1.32
N GLY A 180 9.88 1.26 2.63
CA GLY A 180 10.00 2.57 3.27
C GLY A 180 8.67 3.24 3.60
N ASN A 181 7.54 2.70 3.17
CA ASN A 181 6.23 3.24 3.46
C ASN A 181 5.72 2.79 4.83
N LEU A 182 4.82 3.59 5.42
CA LEU A 182 4.15 3.20 6.64
C LEU A 182 3.11 2.11 6.35
N LYS A 183 3.13 1.06 7.16
CA LYS A 183 2.16 -0.04 7.12
C LYS A 183 1.35 -0.06 8.40
N ILE A 184 0.03 -0.12 8.28
CA ILE A 184 -0.88 -0.28 9.41
C ILE A 184 -0.71 -1.69 9.98
N VAL A 185 -0.34 -1.78 11.26
CA VAL A 185 -0.20 -3.05 12.01
C VAL A 185 -1.26 -3.21 13.09
N LEU A 186 -1.92 -2.12 13.47
CA LEU A 186 -3.09 -2.10 14.33
C LEU A 186 -4.13 -1.13 13.75
N HIS A 187 -5.38 -1.57 13.69
CA HIS A 187 -6.53 -0.77 13.28
C HIS A 187 -7.73 -1.14 14.14
N HIS A 188 -7.98 -0.37 15.17
CA HIS A 188 -9.18 -0.52 15.98
C HIS A 188 -10.20 0.57 15.63
N SER A 189 -11.45 0.18 15.51
CA SER A 189 -12.56 1.11 15.31
C SER A 189 -13.79 0.64 16.08
N SER A 190 -14.49 1.59 16.69
CA SER A 190 -15.76 1.39 17.37
C SER A 190 -16.70 2.58 17.14
N LEU A 191 -17.99 2.37 17.34
CA LEU A 191 -18.90 3.50 17.52
C LEU A 191 -18.60 4.16 18.88
N PRO A 192 -18.72 5.49 18.99
CA PRO A 192 -18.61 6.16 20.27
C PRO A 192 -19.68 5.62 21.25
N TYR A 193 -19.28 5.46 22.51
CA TYR A 193 -20.25 5.09 23.55
C TYR A 193 -21.28 6.21 23.71
N SER A 194 -22.56 5.84 23.75
CA SER A 194 -23.68 6.73 24.07
C SER A 194 -24.29 6.28 25.39
N ALA A 195 -24.17 7.11 26.42
CA ALA A 195 -24.90 6.88 27.67
C ALA A 195 -26.42 7.01 27.39
N LYS A 196 -27.18 6.06 27.93
CA LYS A 196 -28.65 6.07 27.91
C LYS A 196 -29.19 7.09 28.92
#